data_a891946182419274bf9b4afd62de897e
#
_entry.id   a891946182419274bf9b4afd62de897e
#
_cell.length_a   1.000
_cell.length_b   1.000
_cell.length_c   1.000
_cell.angle_alpha   90.00
_cell.angle_beta   90.00
_cell.angle_gamma   90.00
#
_symmetry.space_group_name_H-M   'P 1'
#
loop_
_entity.id
_entity.type
_entity.pdbx_description
1 polymer ?
#
loop_
_entity_poly.entity_id
_entity_poly.type
_entity_poly.pdbx_seq_one_letter_code
_entity_poly.pdbx_strand_id
1 'polypeptide(L)'
;MATLLESYGDCFRKYATFRGRSARKEYVVFTVANFVLSAVLGLIPIVGGLFGLIIIIPGIAVAVRRLHDLNKSGWWLLSPYAVLLVGFIGIIATVDNGEAAVWVWIAAAGGMAALALSIWLLFARGTDGVNRYGDIQQESEYSPSAARQSAPLSSADDVRERLAQAKKMFDDGTITESEYETMRASIIKDI
;
A
#
# COMPACT_ATOMS: atom_id res chain seq x y z
N MET A 1 13.26 11.44 4.81
CA MET A 1 13.27 10.20 3.95
C MET A 1 13.06 9.02 4.88
N ALA A 2 11.99 8.23 4.68
CA ALA A 2 11.78 7.01 5.44
C ALA A 2 12.96 6.05 5.24
N THR A 3 13.44 5.43 6.31
CA THR A 3 14.48 4.41 6.27
C THR A 3 13.94 3.16 5.56
N LEU A 4 14.82 2.29 5.08
CA LEU A 4 14.40 1.01 4.46
C LEU A 4 13.59 0.15 5.45
N LEU A 5 13.96 0.18 6.74
CA LEU A 5 13.28 -0.54 7.81
C LEU A 5 11.87 0.01 8.08
N GLU A 6 11.69 1.33 8.06
CA GLU A 6 10.38 1.96 8.19
C GLU A 6 9.46 1.57 7.02
N SER A 7 9.98 1.65 5.78
CA SER A 7 9.23 1.24 4.59
C SER A 7 8.81 -0.25 4.63
N TYR A 8 9.66 -1.12 5.16
CA TYR A 8 9.36 -2.53 5.36
C TYR A 8 8.30 -2.73 6.46
N GLY A 9 8.45 -2.04 7.59
CA GLY A 9 7.48 -2.07 8.70
C GLY A 9 6.09 -1.58 8.31
N ASP A 10 6.00 -0.58 7.44
CA ASP A 10 4.72 -0.05 6.94
C ASP A 10 3.96 -1.07 6.08
N CYS A 11 4.67 -1.95 5.36
CA CYS A 11 4.04 -3.07 4.65
C CYS A 11 3.33 -4.03 5.60
N PHE A 12 3.90 -4.28 6.80
CA PHE A 12 3.27 -5.12 7.82
C PHE A 12 2.15 -4.40 8.57
N ARG A 13 2.24 -3.09 8.77
CA ARG A 13 1.13 -2.29 9.32
C ARG A 13 -0.10 -2.33 8.40
N LYS A 14 0.15 -2.38 7.07
CA LYS A 14 -0.86 -2.50 6.03
C LYS A 14 -1.06 -3.96 5.59
N TYR A 15 -0.87 -4.94 6.51
CA TYR A 15 -0.80 -6.38 6.26
C TYR A 15 -1.87 -6.92 5.29
N ALA A 16 -3.13 -6.52 5.48
CA ALA A 16 -4.28 -6.92 4.67
C ALA A 16 -4.99 -5.74 4.00
N THR A 17 -4.28 -4.63 3.76
CA THR A 17 -4.85 -3.46 3.09
C THR A 17 -4.64 -3.57 1.59
N PHE A 18 -5.72 -3.85 0.86
CA PHE A 18 -5.73 -3.98 -0.61
C PHE A 18 -6.14 -2.70 -1.33
N ARG A 19 -6.53 -1.65 -0.58
CA ARG A 19 -6.91 -0.33 -1.11
C ARG A 19 -5.70 0.58 -1.16
N GLY A 20 -5.78 1.63 -2.01
CA GLY A 20 -4.71 2.61 -2.15
C GLY A 20 -3.63 2.19 -3.15
N ARG A 21 -2.52 2.92 -3.15
CA ARG A 21 -1.40 2.76 -4.07
C ARG A 21 -0.11 2.48 -3.29
N SER A 22 0.79 1.67 -3.84
CA SER A 22 2.12 1.41 -3.28
C SER A 22 3.18 1.96 -4.21
N ALA A 23 4.03 2.84 -3.70
CA ALA A 23 5.15 3.39 -4.45
C ALA A 23 6.14 2.28 -4.86
N ARG A 24 6.86 2.49 -5.97
CA ARG A 24 7.87 1.55 -6.45
C ARG A 24 8.87 1.16 -5.36
N LYS A 25 9.34 2.14 -4.56
CA LYS A 25 10.30 1.91 -3.47
C LYS A 25 9.76 0.92 -2.43
N GLU A 26 8.50 1.09 -2.00
CA GLU A 26 7.85 0.21 -1.03
C GLU A 26 7.79 -1.24 -1.54
N TYR A 27 7.34 -1.43 -2.80
CA TYR A 27 7.27 -2.74 -3.44
C TYR A 27 8.64 -3.41 -3.58
N VAL A 28 9.65 -2.65 -4.04
CA VAL A 28 11.03 -3.17 -4.22
C VAL A 28 11.62 -3.59 -2.88
N VAL A 29 11.55 -2.72 -1.87
CA VAL A 29 12.08 -3.01 -0.52
C VAL A 29 11.42 -4.25 0.05
N PHE A 30 10.10 -4.34 -0.03
CA PHE A 30 9.35 -5.49 0.47
C PHE A 30 9.75 -6.78 -0.26
N THR A 31 9.78 -6.76 -1.60
CA THR A 31 10.07 -7.95 -2.42
C THR A 31 11.50 -8.44 -2.20
N VAL A 32 12.49 -7.54 -2.23
CA VAL A 32 13.91 -7.89 -2.05
C VAL A 32 14.17 -8.39 -0.63
N ALA A 33 13.64 -7.71 0.39
CA ALA A 33 13.81 -8.14 1.79
C ALA A 33 13.23 -9.54 2.01
N ASN A 34 12.01 -9.80 1.51
CA ASN A 34 11.39 -11.12 1.65
C ASN A 34 12.10 -12.20 0.83
N PHE A 35 12.64 -11.86 -0.34
CA PHE A 35 13.46 -12.80 -1.12
C PHE A 35 14.69 -13.25 -0.33
N VAL A 36 15.43 -12.30 0.26
CA VAL A 36 16.62 -12.59 1.09
C VAL A 36 16.23 -13.39 2.34
N LEU A 37 15.17 -12.96 3.05
CA LEU A 37 14.68 -13.68 4.23
C LEU A 37 14.22 -15.10 3.89
N SER A 38 13.49 -15.29 2.78
CA SER A 38 13.06 -16.61 2.33
C SER A 38 14.24 -17.52 1.96
N ALA A 39 15.29 -16.97 1.36
CA ALA A 39 16.51 -17.73 1.03
C ALA A 39 17.23 -18.21 2.31
N VAL A 40 17.32 -17.35 3.33
CA VAL A 40 17.97 -17.68 4.60
C VAL A 40 17.13 -18.66 5.43
N LEU A 41 15.83 -18.32 5.63
CA LEU A 41 14.93 -19.12 6.46
C LEU A 41 14.55 -20.44 5.79
N GLY A 42 14.58 -20.51 4.45
CA GLY A 42 14.34 -21.71 3.66
C GLY A 42 15.38 -22.83 3.89
N LEU A 43 16.54 -22.51 4.46
CA LEU A 43 17.52 -23.51 4.89
C LEU A 43 16.96 -24.40 6.03
N ILE A 44 15.96 -23.91 6.76
CA ILE A 44 15.26 -24.65 7.79
C ILE A 44 13.83 -24.89 7.28
N PRO A 45 13.48 -26.10 6.77
CA PRO A 45 12.23 -26.33 6.04
C PRO A 45 10.98 -25.90 6.80
N ILE A 46 10.88 -26.19 8.09
CA ILE A 46 9.72 -25.83 8.93
C ILE A 46 9.60 -24.31 9.08
N VAL A 47 10.71 -23.63 9.37
CA VAL A 47 10.73 -22.16 9.58
C VAL A 47 10.46 -21.43 8.27
N GLY A 48 11.09 -21.86 7.18
CA GLY A 48 10.85 -21.31 5.85
C GLY A 48 9.42 -21.49 5.38
N GLY A 49 8.82 -22.66 5.65
CA GLY A 49 7.41 -22.92 5.33
C GLY A 49 6.44 -22.03 6.10
N LEU A 50 6.64 -21.88 7.41
CA LEU A 50 5.83 -20.96 8.24
C LEU A 50 6.00 -19.50 7.83
N PHE A 51 7.23 -19.07 7.57
CA PHE A 51 7.50 -17.71 7.07
C PHE A 51 6.81 -17.47 5.73
N GLY A 52 6.89 -18.43 4.80
CA GLY A 52 6.21 -18.37 3.51
C GLY A 52 4.71 -18.15 3.65
N LEU A 53 4.06 -18.88 4.57
CA LEU A 53 2.62 -18.72 4.84
C LEU A 53 2.28 -17.34 5.40
N ILE A 54 3.08 -16.83 6.33
CA ILE A 54 2.87 -15.51 6.93
C ILE A 54 2.99 -14.40 5.89
N ILE A 55 3.93 -14.52 4.94
CA ILE A 55 4.23 -13.46 3.98
C ILE A 55 3.27 -13.44 2.77
N ILE A 56 2.45 -14.47 2.55
CA ILE A 56 1.51 -14.54 1.41
C ILE A 56 0.56 -13.35 1.40
N ILE A 57 -0.11 -13.07 2.53
CA ILE A 57 -1.13 -12.01 2.58
C ILE A 57 -0.52 -10.63 2.35
N PRO A 58 0.53 -10.19 3.08
CA PRO A 58 1.14 -8.89 2.84
C PRO A 58 1.78 -8.82 1.44
N GLY A 59 2.31 -9.92 0.92
CA GLY A 59 2.85 -9.98 -0.45
C GLY A 59 1.79 -9.69 -1.51
N ILE A 60 0.63 -10.32 -1.41
CA ILE A 60 -0.52 -10.05 -2.30
C ILE A 60 -0.99 -8.60 -2.12
N ALA A 61 -1.13 -8.12 -0.88
CA ALA A 61 -1.58 -6.75 -0.61
C ALA A 61 -0.65 -5.69 -1.22
N VAL A 62 0.66 -5.84 -1.08
CA VAL A 62 1.66 -4.92 -1.68
C VAL A 62 1.62 -5.00 -3.21
N ALA A 63 1.52 -6.21 -3.80
CA ALA A 63 1.45 -6.40 -5.24
C ALA A 63 0.17 -5.79 -5.86
N VAL A 64 -0.98 -5.98 -5.21
CA VAL A 64 -2.25 -5.35 -5.62
C VAL A 64 -2.15 -3.83 -5.57
N ARG A 65 -1.65 -3.25 -4.47
CA ARG A 65 -1.45 -1.80 -4.37
C ARG A 65 -0.45 -1.27 -5.41
N ARG A 66 0.55 -2.08 -5.78
CA ARG A 66 1.48 -1.74 -6.85
C ARG A 66 0.81 -1.76 -8.22
N LEU A 67 -0.09 -2.72 -8.50
CA LEU A 67 -0.92 -2.71 -9.70
C LEU A 67 -1.84 -1.49 -9.75
N HIS A 68 -2.41 -1.08 -8.63
CA HIS A 68 -3.22 0.13 -8.51
C HIS A 68 -2.38 1.39 -8.83
N ASP A 69 -1.12 1.42 -8.44
CA ASP A 69 -0.20 2.51 -8.78
C ASP A 69 0.06 2.61 -10.29
N LEU A 70 0.02 1.48 -11.00
CA LEU A 70 0.09 1.38 -12.45
C LEU A 70 -1.28 1.56 -13.14
N ASN A 71 -2.31 2.01 -12.41
CA ASN A 71 -3.69 2.14 -12.87
C ASN A 71 -4.29 0.82 -13.41
N LYS A 72 -3.80 -0.33 -12.92
CA LYS A 72 -4.29 -1.66 -13.26
C LYS A 72 -5.10 -2.24 -12.10
N SER A 73 -6.05 -3.11 -12.43
CA SER A 73 -6.83 -3.84 -11.42
C SER A 73 -5.97 -4.90 -10.74
N GLY A 74 -6.18 -5.13 -9.43
CA GLY A 74 -5.53 -6.21 -8.69
C GLY A 74 -5.80 -7.61 -9.25
N TRP A 75 -6.88 -7.79 -10.03
CA TRP A 75 -7.19 -9.04 -10.73
C TRP A 75 -6.10 -9.50 -11.71
N TRP A 76 -5.29 -8.57 -12.23
CA TRP A 76 -4.14 -8.89 -13.06
C TRP A 76 -3.14 -9.83 -12.35
N LEU A 77 -3.07 -9.75 -11.02
CA LEU A 77 -2.22 -10.64 -10.24
C LEU A 77 -2.68 -12.09 -10.33
N LEU A 78 -3.99 -12.34 -10.42
CA LEU A 78 -4.52 -13.71 -10.44
C LEU A 78 -4.36 -14.40 -11.80
N SER A 79 -4.22 -13.65 -12.90
CA SER A 79 -4.19 -14.24 -14.26
C SER A 79 -3.07 -15.27 -14.46
N PRO A 80 -1.78 -15.03 -14.14
CA PRO A 80 -0.74 -16.02 -14.31
C PRO A 80 -0.88 -17.20 -13.32
N TYR A 81 -1.37 -16.93 -12.10
CA TYR A 81 -1.60 -17.99 -11.11
C TYR A 81 -2.76 -18.90 -11.48
N ALA A 82 -3.79 -18.37 -12.15
CA ALA A 82 -4.87 -19.21 -12.71
C ALA A 82 -4.36 -20.18 -13.77
N VAL A 83 -3.50 -19.71 -14.68
CA VAL A 83 -2.87 -20.57 -15.70
C VAL A 83 -1.99 -21.65 -15.05
N LEU A 84 -1.19 -21.26 -14.05
CA LEU A 84 -0.35 -22.18 -13.30
C LEU A 84 -1.19 -23.26 -12.59
N LEU A 85 -2.30 -22.86 -11.95
CA LEU A 85 -3.22 -23.77 -11.26
C LEU A 85 -3.88 -24.75 -12.23
N VAL A 86 -4.34 -24.29 -13.38
CA VAL A 86 -4.92 -25.14 -14.44
C VAL A 86 -3.91 -26.18 -14.90
N GLY A 87 -2.66 -25.79 -15.14
CA GLY A 87 -1.58 -26.70 -15.49
C GLY A 87 -1.33 -27.75 -14.40
N PHE A 88 -1.32 -27.33 -13.13
CA PHE A 88 -1.10 -28.22 -11.99
C PHE A 88 -2.23 -29.26 -11.83
N ILE A 89 -3.49 -28.81 -11.96
CA ILE A 89 -4.66 -29.71 -11.92
C ILE A 89 -4.60 -30.71 -13.08
N GLY A 90 -4.23 -30.23 -14.29
CA GLY A 90 -4.07 -31.09 -15.46
C GLY A 90 -3.00 -32.16 -15.27
N ILE A 91 -1.83 -31.81 -14.68
CA ILE A 91 -0.77 -32.76 -14.35
C ILE A 91 -1.33 -33.88 -13.43
N ILE A 92 -1.99 -33.48 -12.33
CA ILE A 92 -2.57 -34.45 -11.37
C ILE A 92 -3.59 -35.35 -12.05
N ALA A 93 -4.43 -34.79 -12.91
CA ALA A 93 -5.51 -35.56 -13.59
C ALA A 93 -5.00 -36.53 -14.65
N THR A 94 -3.81 -36.32 -15.23
CA THR A 94 -3.32 -37.08 -16.38
C THR A 94 -2.01 -37.83 -16.14
N VAL A 95 -1.46 -37.74 -14.91
CA VAL A 95 -0.17 -38.36 -14.59
C VAL A 95 -0.19 -39.90 -14.84
N ASP A 96 -1.27 -40.56 -14.50
CA ASP A 96 -1.41 -42.00 -14.66
C ASP A 96 -1.55 -42.44 -16.13
N ASN A 97 -2.05 -41.55 -16.99
CA ASN A 97 -2.26 -41.83 -18.43
C ASN A 97 -1.02 -41.48 -19.30
N GLY A 98 0.05 -40.95 -18.70
CA GLY A 98 1.26 -40.52 -19.43
C GLY A 98 1.09 -39.23 -20.24
N GLU A 99 -0.03 -38.53 -20.15
CA GLU A 99 -0.33 -37.31 -20.91
C GLU A 99 0.02 -36.02 -20.15
N ALA A 100 0.75 -36.10 -19.05
CA ALA A 100 1.07 -34.99 -18.19
C ALA A 100 1.97 -33.90 -18.88
N ALA A 101 2.68 -34.25 -19.96
CA ALA A 101 3.66 -33.36 -20.57
C ALA A 101 3.08 -32.00 -21.04
N VAL A 102 1.89 -31.99 -21.65
CA VAL A 102 1.22 -30.75 -22.09
C VAL A 102 0.90 -29.85 -20.92
N TRP A 103 0.45 -30.43 -19.81
CA TRP A 103 0.10 -29.69 -18.60
C TRP A 103 1.32 -29.13 -17.89
N VAL A 104 2.48 -29.82 -17.97
CA VAL A 104 3.77 -29.27 -17.49
C VAL A 104 4.12 -28.00 -18.23
N TRP A 105 3.96 -27.97 -19.57
CA TRP A 105 4.20 -26.75 -20.34
C TRP A 105 3.25 -25.62 -20.01
N ILE A 106 1.96 -25.92 -19.75
CA ILE A 106 0.95 -24.93 -19.33
C ILE A 106 1.33 -24.38 -17.95
N ALA A 107 1.68 -25.24 -16.98
CA ALA A 107 2.15 -24.80 -15.67
C ALA A 107 3.43 -23.94 -15.75
N ALA A 108 4.39 -24.37 -16.58
CA ALA A 108 5.62 -23.61 -16.80
C ALA A 108 5.33 -22.22 -17.41
N ALA A 109 4.43 -22.14 -18.39
CA ALA A 109 4.01 -20.87 -18.98
C ALA A 109 3.35 -19.95 -17.94
N GLY A 110 2.49 -20.48 -17.05
CA GLY A 110 1.89 -19.74 -15.92
C GLY A 110 2.94 -19.22 -14.95
N GLY A 111 3.93 -20.06 -14.60
CA GLY A 111 5.04 -19.67 -13.73
C GLY A 111 5.92 -18.58 -14.34
N MET A 112 6.24 -18.70 -15.63
CA MET A 112 7.00 -17.68 -16.36
C MET A 112 6.22 -16.35 -16.45
N ALA A 113 4.92 -16.41 -16.71
CA ALA A 113 4.08 -15.22 -16.74
C ALA A 113 4.00 -14.54 -15.35
N ALA A 114 3.92 -15.31 -14.26
CA ALA A 114 3.96 -14.79 -12.91
C ALA A 114 5.31 -14.10 -12.59
N LEU A 115 6.42 -14.72 -13.00
CA LEU A 115 7.75 -14.14 -12.86
C LEU A 115 7.90 -12.85 -13.68
N ALA A 116 7.44 -12.86 -14.94
CA ALA A 116 7.48 -11.68 -15.81
C ALA A 116 6.64 -10.54 -15.23
N LEU A 117 5.44 -10.83 -14.69
CA LEU A 117 4.60 -9.85 -14.00
C LEU A 117 5.32 -9.27 -12.78
N SER A 118 5.96 -10.11 -11.95
CA SER A 118 6.70 -9.67 -10.77
C SER A 118 7.87 -8.76 -11.13
N ILE A 119 8.64 -9.12 -12.15
CA ILE A 119 9.74 -8.29 -12.68
C ILE A 119 9.19 -6.97 -13.24
N TRP A 120 8.11 -7.03 -14.00
CA TRP A 120 7.48 -5.81 -14.52
C TRP A 120 7.02 -4.87 -13.40
N LEU A 121 6.42 -5.38 -12.32
CA LEU A 121 6.02 -4.59 -11.16
C LEU A 121 7.21 -3.92 -10.44
N LEU A 122 8.41 -4.55 -10.46
CA LEU A 122 9.63 -3.96 -9.90
C LEU A 122 10.11 -2.74 -10.70
N PHE A 123 10.04 -2.82 -12.04
CA PHE A 123 10.64 -1.82 -12.92
C PHE A 123 9.66 -0.82 -13.51
N ALA A 124 8.38 -1.15 -13.64
CA ALA A 124 7.38 -0.26 -14.21
C ALA A 124 7.32 1.08 -13.45
N ARG A 125 7.12 2.18 -14.18
CA ARG A 125 6.89 3.49 -13.58
C ARG A 125 5.43 3.61 -13.20
N GLY A 126 5.14 4.04 -11.97
CA GLY A 126 3.77 4.36 -11.52
C GLY A 126 3.17 5.52 -12.31
N THR A 127 1.85 5.67 -12.26
CA THR A 127 1.14 6.82 -12.84
C THR A 127 1.42 8.08 -12.03
N ASP A 128 1.78 9.17 -12.70
CA ASP A 128 1.97 10.46 -12.07
C ASP A 128 0.61 11.06 -11.66
N GLY A 129 0.53 11.64 -10.44
CA GLY A 129 -0.68 12.27 -9.92
C GLY A 129 -1.78 11.29 -9.49
N VAL A 130 -2.97 11.83 -9.28
CA VAL A 130 -4.16 11.09 -8.84
C VAL A 130 -4.65 10.15 -9.95
N ASN A 131 -4.92 8.89 -9.60
CA ASN A 131 -5.56 7.94 -10.51
C ASN A 131 -6.86 7.38 -9.88
N ARG A 132 -7.54 6.43 -10.54
CA ARG A 132 -8.80 5.85 -10.05
C ARG A 132 -8.70 5.16 -8.68
N TYR A 133 -7.50 4.93 -8.16
CA TYR A 133 -7.23 4.31 -6.85
C TYR A 133 -6.75 5.32 -5.80
N GLY A 134 -6.73 6.62 -6.13
CA GLY A 134 -6.35 7.70 -5.24
C GLY A 134 -4.99 8.33 -5.54
N ASP A 135 -4.48 9.10 -4.60
CA ASP A 135 -3.17 9.73 -4.66
C ASP A 135 -2.13 8.93 -3.84
N ILE A 136 -0.90 8.87 -4.34
CA ILE A 136 0.23 8.29 -3.59
C ILE A 136 0.53 9.10 -2.33
N GLN A 137 0.35 10.42 -2.37
CA GLN A 137 0.69 11.33 -1.28
C GLN A 137 -0.22 11.12 -0.05
N GLN A 138 -1.47 10.72 -0.22
CA GLN A 138 -2.37 10.41 0.90
C GLN A 138 -1.91 9.20 1.73
N GLU A 139 -1.11 8.31 1.17
CA GLU A 139 -0.56 7.16 1.91
C GLU A 139 0.76 7.47 2.65
N SER A 140 1.55 8.43 2.16
CA SER A 140 2.77 8.87 2.84
C SER A 140 2.49 9.83 4.01
N GLU A 141 1.31 10.44 4.05
CA GLU A 141 0.84 11.33 5.12
C GLU A 141 0.12 10.64 6.27
N TYR A 142 0.01 9.30 6.27
CA TYR A 142 -0.26 8.58 7.51
C TYR A 142 0.98 8.56 8.42
N SER A 143 1.61 9.72 8.55
CA SER A 143 2.42 10.03 9.72
C SER A 143 1.45 10.23 10.90
N PRO A 144 1.69 9.65 12.07
CA PRO A 144 0.86 9.91 13.26
C PRO A 144 0.75 11.39 13.62
N SER A 145 1.64 12.25 13.11
CA SER A 145 1.55 13.72 13.22
C SER A 145 0.54 14.32 12.23
N ALA A 146 0.42 13.79 10.99
CA ALA A 146 -0.56 14.26 10.02
C ALA A 146 -1.98 13.74 10.36
N ALA A 147 -2.08 12.53 10.92
CA ALA A 147 -3.35 12.02 11.46
C ALA A 147 -3.84 12.83 12.68
N ARG A 148 -2.94 13.49 13.43
CA ARG A 148 -3.30 14.47 14.46
C ARG A 148 -3.74 15.81 13.87
N GLN A 149 -3.29 16.17 12.68
CA GLN A 149 -3.69 17.40 11.97
C GLN A 149 -4.98 17.22 11.16
N SER A 150 -5.30 15.99 10.74
CA SER A 150 -6.52 15.65 9.99
C SER A 150 -7.59 14.93 10.81
N ALA A 151 -7.32 14.59 12.07
CA ALA A 151 -8.39 14.28 13.01
C ALA A 151 -9.26 15.54 13.12
N PRO A 152 -10.60 15.45 13.07
CA PRO A 152 -11.42 16.60 13.42
C PRO A 152 -10.95 17.04 14.82
N LEU A 153 -10.30 18.21 14.86
CA LEU A 153 -9.95 18.88 16.10
C LEU A 153 -11.20 18.78 16.99
N SER A 154 -11.05 18.37 18.24
CA SER A 154 -12.19 18.47 19.17
C SER A 154 -12.73 19.88 19.02
N SER A 155 -14.02 20.08 19.02
CA SER A 155 -14.63 21.40 18.80
C SER A 155 -13.97 22.50 19.63
N ALA A 156 -13.44 22.14 20.80
CA ALA A 156 -12.71 23.02 21.70
C ALA A 156 -11.31 23.43 21.19
N ASP A 157 -10.58 22.54 20.51
CA ASP A 157 -9.24 22.86 20.00
C ASP A 157 -9.31 23.67 18.70
N ASP A 158 -10.29 23.41 17.84
CA ASP A 158 -10.57 24.23 16.64
C ASP A 158 -10.96 25.66 17.03
N VAL A 159 -11.80 25.83 18.05
CA VAL A 159 -12.19 27.14 18.61
C VAL A 159 -10.97 27.89 19.14
N ARG A 160 -10.10 27.23 19.88
CA ARG A 160 -8.88 27.85 20.41
C ARG A 160 -7.93 28.32 19.30
N GLU A 161 -7.77 27.51 18.26
CA GLU A 161 -6.90 27.85 17.13
C GLU A 161 -7.46 29.05 16.34
N ARG A 162 -8.78 29.07 16.05
CA ARG A 162 -9.43 30.20 15.38
C ARG A 162 -9.37 31.50 16.22
N LEU A 163 -9.54 31.41 17.54
CA LEU A 163 -9.38 32.54 18.43
C LEU A 163 -7.94 33.05 18.48
N ALA A 164 -6.94 32.17 18.50
CA ALA A 164 -5.54 32.54 18.47
C ALA A 164 -5.16 33.23 17.14
N GLN A 165 -5.72 32.73 16.02
CA GLN A 165 -5.50 33.31 14.69
C GLN A 165 -6.14 34.69 14.56
N ALA A 166 -7.38 34.88 15.04
CA ALA A 166 -8.04 36.18 15.07
C ALA A 166 -7.27 37.17 15.93
N LYS A 167 -6.77 36.75 17.10
CA LYS A 167 -5.95 37.60 17.97
C LYS A 167 -4.64 38.03 17.29
N LYS A 168 -3.98 37.11 16.59
CA LYS A 168 -2.75 37.42 15.85
C LYS A 168 -3.01 38.46 14.77
N MET A 169 -4.11 38.34 14.01
CA MET A 169 -4.47 39.32 12.98
C MET A 169 -4.76 40.73 13.57
N PHE A 170 -5.31 40.76 14.79
CA PHE A 170 -5.48 42.03 15.52
C PHE A 170 -4.16 42.60 16.01
N ASP A 171 -3.29 41.77 16.61
CA ASP A 171 -1.95 42.18 17.10
C ASP A 171 -1.04 42.66 15.96
N ASP A 172 -1.16 42.03 14.75
CA ASP A 172 -0.44 42.43 13.52
C ASP A 172 -1.06 43.66 12.83
N GLY A 173 -2.15 44.24 13.37
CA GLY A 173 -2.83 45.40 12.81
C GLY A 173 -3.57 45.16 11.50
N THR A 174 -3.82 43.89 11.14
CA THR A 174 -4.50 43.51 9.90
C THR A 174 -6.01 43.70 9.98
N ILE A 175 -6.58 43.63 11.18
CA ILE A 175 -8.00 43.87 11.47
C ILE A 175 -8.17 44.92 12.58
N THR A 176 -9.29 45.58 12.54
CA THR A 176 -9.68 46.56 13.55
C THR A 176 -10.27 45.87 14.80
N GLU A 177 -10.32 46.60 15.93
CA GLU A 177 -10.92 46.09 17.17
C GLU A 177 -12.38 45.62 16.99
N SER A 178 -13.17 46.36 16.22
CA SER A 178 -14.56 46.01 15.91
C SER A 178 -14.69 44.71 15.09
N GLU A 179 -13.80 44.49 14.16
CA GLU A 179 -13.73 43.24 13.36
C GLU A 179 -13.29 42.07 14.21
N TYR A 180 -12.29 42.26 15.09
CA TYR A 180 -11.84 41.25 16.03
C TYR A 180 -12.96 40.79 16.95
N GLU A 181 -13.73 41.71 17.58
CA GLU A 181 -14.85 41.38 18.46
C GLU A 181 -15.98 40.67 17.69
N THR A 182 -16.22 41.04 16.43
CA THR A 182 -17.22 40.38 15.59
C THR A 182 -16.80 38.93 15.26
N MET A 183 -15.55 38.72 14.88
CA MET A 183 -14.99 37.39 14.61
C MET A 183 -15.01 36.52 15.87
N ARG A 184 -14.60 37.06 17.01
CA ARG A 184 -14.62 36.36 18.30
C ARG A 184 -16.02 35.91 18.68
N ALA A 185 -17.02 36.81 18.53
CA ALA A 185 -18.43 36.50 18.84
C ALA A 185 -18.97 35.39 17.90
N SER A 186 -18.61 35.39 16.62
CA SER A 186 -19.04 34.35 15.69
C SER A 186 -18.42 32.98 16.02
N ILE A 187 -17.12 32.93 16.35
CA ILE A 187 -16.41 31.69 16.70
C ILE A 187 -17.01 31.05 17.97
N ILE A 188 -17.42 31.86 18.97
CA ILE A 188 -18.02 31.38 20.20
C ILE A 188 -19.47 30.93 19.99
N LYS A 189 -20.20 31.51 19.03
CA LYS A 189 -21.58 31.15 18.73
C LYS A 189 -21.72 29.81 18.02
N ASP A 190 -20.65 29.33 17.34
CA ASP A 190 -20.62 28.08 16.59
C ASP A 190 -20.28 26.85 17.48
N ILE A 191 -20.22 27.03 18.82
CA ILE A 191 -20.09 25.99 19.84
C ILE A 191 -21.47 25.47 20.23
#